data_eb0ff497ce42d0fb76e75d369e2cdec5
#
_entry.id   eb0ff497ce42d0fb76e75d369e2cdec5
#
_cell.length_a   1.000
_cell.length_b   1.000
_cell.length_c   1.000
_cell.angle_alpha   90.00
_cell.angle_beta   90.00
_cell.angle_gamma   90.00
#
_symmetry.space_group_name_H-M   'P 1'
#
loop_
_entity.id
_entity.type
_entity.pdbx_description
1 polymer ?
#
loop_
_entity_poly.entity_id
_entity_poly.type
_entity_poly.pdbx_seq_one_letter_code
_entity_poly.pdbx_strand_id
1 'polypeptide(L)'
;MKPCGVRILGTGSAVPDYILDNDELSKEHGVDAAWIEQRTGIIERRICSDDEGTFELQCKALKSALIDTGLKGSDLSLIICASVTSEMTCPSNACRVAAEVNAKPAGA
;
A
#
# COMPACT_ATOMS: atom_id res chain seq x y z
N MET A 1 34.57 12.76 -0.44
CA MET A 1 33.21 12.58 -1.02
C MET A 1 32.30 13.62 -0.39
N LYS A 2 31.64 14.45 -1.17
CA LYS A 2 30.60 15.33 -0.61
C LYS A 2 29.42 14.45 -0.20
N PRO A 3 28.84 14.62 1.01
CA PRO A 3 27.66 13.86 1.41
C PRO A 3 26.53 14.16 0.43
N CYS A 4 26.01 13.12 -0.23
CA CYS A 4 24.84 13.21 -1.05
C CYS A 4 23.62 13.14 -0.13
N GLY A 5 22.91 14.26 0.05
CA GLY A 5 21.69 14.29 0.84
C GLY A 5 20.55 13.56 0.12
N VAL A 6 19.68 12.91 0.88
CA VAL A 6 18.43 12.31 0.40
C VAL A 6 17.27 13.12 0.95
N ARG A 7 16.24 13.35 0.14
CA ARG A 7 15.00 14.00 0.57
C ARG A 7 13.78 13.24 0.06
N ILE A 8 12.69 13.31 0.82
CA ILE A 8 11.38 12.87 0.38
C ILE A 8 10.82 13.94 -0.55
N LEU A 9 10.42 13.58 -1.76
CA LEU A 9 9.83 14.49 -2.75
C LEU A 9 8.32 14.54 -2.64
N GLY A 10 7.67 13.42 -2.34
CA GLY A 10 6.23 13.34 -2.18
C GLY A 10 5.82 12.02 -1.55
N THR A 11 4.53 11.93 -1.24
CA THR A 11 3.92 10.77 -0.61
C THR A 11 2.63 10.39 -1.31
N GLY A 12 2.20 9.15 -1.13
CA GLY A 12 0.92 8.66 -1.62
C GLY A 12 0.44 7.49 -0.80
N SER A 13 -0.87 7.37 -0.66
CA SER A 13 -1.50 6.29 0.07
C SER A 13 -2.70 5.74 -0.68
N ALA A 14 -3.05 4.50 -0.37
CA ALA A 14 -4.27 3.87 -0.81
C ALA A 14 -4.76 2.93 0.27
N VAL A 15 -6.05 2.92 0.50
CA VAL A 15 -6.73 2.03 1.43
C VAL A 15 -7.98 1.49 0.76
N PRO A 16 -8.44 0.28 1.12
CA PRO A 16 -9.72 -0.26 0.66
C PRO A 16 -10.90 0.61 1.08
N ASP A 17 -12.00 0.54 0.34
CA ASP A 17 -13.20 1.33 0.62
C ASP A 17 -14.02 0.75 1.77
N TYR A 18 -14.05 -0.59 1.91
CA TYR A 18 -14.83 -1.24 2.96
C TYR A 18 -14.22 -1.03 4.34
N ILE A 19 -15.04 -0.54 5.26
CA ILE A 19 -14.69 -0.34 6.67
C ILE A 19 -15.33 -1.46 7.49
N LEU A 20 -14.50 -2.18 8.25
CA LEU A 20 -14.94 -3.13 9.25
C LEU A 20 -14.70 -2.53 10.63
N ASP A 21 -15.76 -2.17 11.34
CA ASP A 21 -15.69 -1.65 12.70
C ASP A 21 -15.65 -2.75 13.75
N ASN A 22 -15.43 -2.36 15.01
CA ASN A 22 -15.38 -3.33 16.11
C ASN A 22 -16.74 -3.94 16.44
N ASP A 23 -17.85 -3.24 16.17
CA ASP A 23 -19.19 -3.75 16.45
C ASP A 23 -19.57 -4.87 15.47
N GLU A 24 -19.21 -4.72 14.20
CA GLU A 24 -19.40 -5.75 13.19
C GLU A 24 -18.52 -6.97 13.49
N LEU A 25 -17.23 -6.75 13.80
CA LEU A 25 -16.30 -7.81 14.18
C LEU A 25 -16.74 -8.55 15.44
N SER A 26 -17.30 -7.84 16.42
CA SER A 26 -17.87 -8.39 17.65
C SER A 26 -19.02 -9.34 17.37
N LYS A 27 -19.93 -8.96 16.47
CA LYS A 27 -21.07 -9.80 16.06
C LYS A 27 -20.62 -11.07 15.36
N GLU A 28 -19.59 -10.98 14.52
CA GLU A 28 -19.08 -12.11 13.74
C GLU A 28 -18.29 -13.11 14.58
N HIS A 29 -17.46 -12.62 15.51
CA HIS A 29 -16.51 -13.44 16.26
C HIS A 29 -16.79 -13.56 17.75
N GLY A 30 -17.82 -12.89 18.27
CA GLY A 30 -18.19 -12.95 19.69
C GLY A 30 -17.18 -12.30 20.66
N VAL A 31 -16.34 -11.39 20.14
CA VAL A 31 -15.34 -10.65 20.93
C VAL A 31 -15.89 -9.27 21.26
N ASP A 32 -15.79 -8.82 22.51
CA ASP A 32 -16.29 -7.52 22.94
C ASP A 32 -15.55 -6.36 22.21
N ALA A 33 -16.33 -5.47 21.57
CA ALA A 33 -15.82 -4.32 20.84
C ALA A 33 -14.98 -3.37 21.72
N ALA A 34 -15.42 -3.13 22.96
CA ALA A 34 -14.69 -2.30 23.91
C ALA A 34 -13.36 -2.94 24.33
N TRP A 35 -13.33 -4.28 24.45
CA TRP A 35 -12.09 -5.00 24.74
C TRP A 35 -11.08 -4.86 23.59
N ILE A 36 -11.53 -4.96 22.32
CA ILE A 36 -10.66 -4.78 21.15
C ILE A 36 -10.02 -3.40 21.18
N GLU A 37 -10.82 -2.35 21.36
CA GLU A 37 -10.33 -0.97 21.40
C GLU A 37 -9.35 -0.76 22.56
N GLN A 38 -9.68 -1.23 23.78
CA GLN A 38 -8.82 -1.08 24.95
C GLN A 38 -7.45 -1.76 24.77
N ARG A 39 -7.40 -2.92 24.09
CA ARG A 39 -6.17 -3.69 23.91
C ARG A 39 -5.32 -3.24 22.73
N THR A 40 -5.94 -2.74 21.68
CA THR A 40 -5.28 -2.45 20.40
C THR A 40 -5.26 -0.97 20.04
N GLY A 41 -6.19 -0.18 20.57
CA GLY A 41 -6.46 1.18 20.15
C GLY A 41 -7.13 1.27 18.77
N ILE A 42 -7.50 0.12 18.17
CA ILE A 42 -8.10 0.06 16.84
C ILE A 42 -9.62 0.14 16.99
N ILE A 43 -10.24 1.11 16.34
CA ILE A 43 -11.70 1.30 16.29
C ILE A 43 -12.27 0.65 15.04
N GLU A 44 -11.58 0.81 13.89
CA GLU A 44 -11.98 0.29 12.59
C GLU A 44 -10.75 -0.15 11.76
N ARG A 45 -10.96 -0.98 10.74
CA ARG A 45 -9.96 -1.37 9.76
C ARG A 45 -10.55 -1.38 8.37
N ARG A 46 -9.66 -1.29 7.39
CA ARG A 46 -10.03 -1.40 5.98
C ARG A 46 -9.77 -2.80 5.48
N ILE A 47 -10.73 -3.37 4.78
CA ILE A 47 -10.66 -4.73 4.23
C ILE A 47 -10.79 -4.65 2.72
N CYS A 48 -9.88 -5.32 2.00
CA CYS A 48 -9.97 -5.45 0.56
C CYS A 48 -11.20 -6.26 0.16
N SER A 49 -11.82 -5.90 -0.96
CA SER A 49 -12.77 -6.76 -1.66
C SER A 49 -12.03 -7.92 -2.34
N ASP A 50 -12.78 -8.89 -2.86
CA ASP A 50 -12.22 -10.05 -3.57
C ASP A 50 -11.43 -9.65 -4.84
N ASP A 51 -11.76 -8.49 -5.43
CA ASP A 51 -11.12 -7.97 -6.65
C ASP A 51 -9.98 -6.97 -6.35
N GLU A 52 -9.65 -6.72 -5.08
CA GLU A 52 -8.62 -5.78 -4.67
C GLU A 52 -7.62 -6.43 -3.74
N GLY A 53 -6.36 -6.43 -4.13
CA GLY A 53 -5.27 -7.01 -3.36
C GLY A 53 -4.13 -6.02 -3.09
N THR A 54 -3.04 -6.56 -2.59
CA THR A 54 -1.82 -5.78 -2.29
C THR A 54 -1.27 -5.07 -3.52
N PHE A 55 -1.32 -5.69 -4.69
CA PHE A 55 -0.83 -5.12 -5.94
C PHE A 55 -1.62 -3.86 -6.33
N GLU A 56 -2.95 -3.93 -6.32
CA GLU A 56 -3.82 -2.81 -6.68
C GLU A 56 -3.61 -1.62 -5.74
N LEU A 57 -3.50 -1.87 -4.44
CA LEU A 57 -3.24 -0.83 -3.44
C LEU A 57 -1.85 -0.20 -3.62
N GLN A 58 -0.81 -1.00 -3.91
CA GLN A 58 0.53 -0.50 -4.21
C GLN A 58 0.54 0.39 -5.45
N CYS A 59 -0.17 -0.02 -6.52
CA CYS A 59 -0.31 0.79 -7.73
C CYS A 59 -1.04 2.11 -7.46
N LYS A 60 -2.14 2.08 -6.72
CA LYS A 60 -2.90 3.29 -6.34
C LYS A 60 -2.03 4.24 -5.51
N ALA A 61 -1.32 3.73 -4.50
CA ALA A 61 -0.44 4.53 -3.65
C ALA A 61 0.71 5.17 -4.44
N LEU A 62 1.37 4.40 -5.32
CA LEU A 62 2.45 4.94 -6.15
C LEU A 62 1.93 5.99 -7.15
N LYS A 63 0.79 5.74 -7.82
CA LYS A 63 0.17 6.72 -8.70
C LYS A 63 -0.17 8.02 -7.97
N SER A 64 -0.69 7.92 -6.73
CA SER A 64 -0.93 9.09 -5.87
C SER A 64 0.36 9.86 -5.56
N ALA A 65 1.44 9.17 -5.21
CA ALA A 65 2.74 9.80 -4.96
C ALA A 65 3.34 10.47 -6.21
N LEU A 66 3.18 9.86 -7.39
CA LEU A 66 3.62 10.46 -8.65
C LEU A 66 2.84 11.74 -8.98
N ILE A 67 1.53 11.76 -8.72
CA ILE A 67 0.70 12.96 -8.88
C ILE A 67 1.16 14.07 -7.93
N ASP A 68 1.40 13.73 -6.66
CA ASP A 68 1.86 14.69 -5.63
C ASP A 68 3.19 15.37 -6.03
N THR A 69 4.09 14.63 -6.66
CA THR A 69 5.41 15.13 -7.09
C THR A 69 5.42 15.75 -8.48
N GLY A 70 4.42 15.49 -9.32
CA GLY A 70 4.45 15.80 -10.75
C GLY A 70 5.41 14.93 -11.56
N LEU A 71 5.96 13.86 -10.98
CA LEU A 71 6.84 12.90 -11.65
C LEU A 71 6.03 11.87 -12.45
N LYS A 72 6.72 11.28 -13.42
CA LYS A 72 6.19 10.15 -14.22
C LYS A 72 6.88 8.86 -13.81
N GLY A 73 6.27 7.72 -14.10
CA GLY A 73 6.89 6.42 -13.86
C GLY A 73 8.26 6.29 -14.54
N SER A 74 8.44 6.91 -15.73
CA SER A 74 9.71 6.92 -16.45
C SER A 74 10.85 7.66 -15.73
N ASP A 75 10.55 8.48 -14.73
CA ASP A 75 11.53 9.23 -13.96
C ASP A 75 12.06 8.42 -12.77
N LEU A 76 11.45 7.27 -12.49
CA LEU A 76 11.85 6.37 -11.41
C LEU A 76 13.06 5.52 -11.82
N SER A 77 14.05 5.43 -10.94
CA SER A 77 15.24 4.59 -11.13
C SER A 77 15.17 3.27 -10.37
N LEU A 78 14.36 3.19 -9.33
CA LEU A 78 14.21 1.99 -8.50
C LEU A 78 12.83 1.99 -7.85
N ILE A 79 12.20 0.81 -7.78
CA ILE A 79 10.96 0.56 -7.02
C ILE A 79 11.22 -0.57 -6.03
N ILE A 80 10.89 -0.31 -4.77
CA ILE A 80 10.97 -1.31 -3.70
C ILE A 80 9.57 -1.50 -3.13
N CYS A 81 9.06 -2.74 -3.22
CA CYS A 81 7.80 -3.14 -2.60
C CYS A 81 8.09 -4.01 -1.38
N ALA A 82 7.82 -3.49 -0.19
CA ALA A 82 7.90 -4.26 1.05
C ALA A 82 6.52 -4.85 1.38
N SER A 83 6.41 -6.17 1.37
CA SER A 83 5.17 -6.88 1.68
C SER A 83 5.46 -8.28 2.17
N VAL A 84 4.67 -8.77 3.12
CA VAL A 84 4.64 -10.16 3.58
C VAL A 84 3.43 -10.93 3.05
N THR A 85 2.51 -10.24 2.36
CA THR A 85 1.23 -10.75 1.87
C THR A 85 1.08 -10.58 0.36
N SER A 86 2.19 -10.73 -0.40
CA SER A 86 2.13 -10.70 -1.86
C SER A 86 1.28 -11.84 -2.41
N GLU A 87 0.49 -11.56 -3.44
CA GLU A 87 -0.36 -12.55 -4.10
C GLU A 87 0.46 -13.65 -4.79
N MET A 88 1.69 -13.32 -5.20
CA MET A 88 2.60 -14.27 -5.85
C MET A 88 4.06 -13.95 -5.53
N THR A 89 4.91 -14.97 -5.62
CA THR A 89 6.35 -14.85 -5.38
C THR A 89 7.09 -14.34 -6.61
N CYS A 90 6.63 -14.71 -7.81
CA CYS A 90 7.25 -14.37 -9.08
C CYS A 90 6.19 -14.23 -10.18
N PRO A 91 6.19 -13.13 -10.94
CA PRO A 91 7.05 -11.97 -10.75
C PRO A 91 6.76 -11.22 -9.44
N SER A 92 7.77 -10.53 -8.88
CA SER A 92 7.59 -9.74 -7.66
C SER A 92 6.58 -8.60 -7.88
N ASN A 93 5.91 -8.16 -6.83
CA ASN A 93 5.01 -7.00 -6.93
C ASN A 93 5.75 -5.74 -7.43
N ALA A 94 7.03 -5.56 -7.09
CA ALA A 94 7.81 -4.44 -7.59
C ALA A 94 7.92 -4.44 -9.12
N CYS A 95 8.19 -5.60 -9.75
CA CYS A 95 8.20 -5.73 -11.21
C CYS A 95 6.83 -5.43 -11.84
N ARG A 96 5.76 -5.93 -11.23
CA ARG A 96 4.37 -5.70 -11.70
C ARG A 96 4.00 -4.21 -11.61
N VAL A 97 4.28 -3.58 -10.47
CA VAL A 97 4.04 -2.14 -10.24
C VAL A 97 4.87 -1.29 -11.21
N ALA A 98 6.15 -1.64 -11.45
CA ALA A 98 7.00 -0.95 -12.42
C ALA A 98 6.39 -0.99 -13.83
N ALA A 99 5.87 -2.14 -14.25
CA ALA A 99 5.18 -2.29 -15.53
C ALA A 99 3.92 -1.42 -15.61
N GLU A 100 3.09 -1.42 -14.56
CA GLU A 100 1.83 -0.68 -14.49
C GLU A 100 2.02 0.84 -14.60
N VAL A 101 3.09 1.39 -14.01
CA VAL A 101 3.39 2.83 -14.08
C VAL A 101 4.36 3.21 -15.21
N ASN A 102 4.69 2.27 -16.09
CA ASN A 102 5.64 2.45 -17.19
C ASN A 102 7.05 2.89 -16.72
N ALA A 103 7.52 2.40 -15.60
CA ALA A 103 8.84 2.67 -15.04
C ALA A 103 9.91 1.78 -15.71
N LYS A 104 9.98 1.75 -17.05
CA LYS A 104 10.83 0.83 -17.80
C LYS A 104 12.33 0.89 -17.48
N PRO A 105 12.93 2.05 -17.12
CA PRO A 105 14.34 2.08 -16.72
C PRO A 105 14.57 1.69 -15.26
N ALA A 106 13.52 1.54 -14.46
CA ALA A 106 13.66 1.25 -13.03
C ALA A 106 14.06 -0.19 -12.76
N GLY A 107 14.97 -0.39 -11.81
CA GLY A 107 15.14 -1.67 -11.12
C GLY A 107 13.92 -1.96 -10.21
N ALA A 108 13.63 -3.24 -10.02
CA ALA A 108 12.48 -3.68 -9.22
C ALA A 108 12.76 -5.03 -8.53
#